data_f3dfd6fcb7e26220942dd3609d34ef4b
#
_entry.id   f3dfd6fcb7e26220942dd3609d34ef4b
#
_cell.length_a   1.000
_cell.length_b   1.000
_cell.length_c   1.000
_cell.angle_alpha   90.00
_cell.angle_beta   90.00
_cell.angle_gamma   90.00
#
_symmetry.space_group_name_H-M   'P 1'
#
loop_
_entity.id
_entity.type
_entity.pdbx_description
1 polymer ?
#
loop_
_entity_poly.entity_id
_entity_poly.type
_entity_poly.pdbx_seq_one_letter_code
_entity_poly.pdbx_strand_id
1 'polypeptide(L)'
;MKKTKIVCTLGPASETQEVISAMADAGMNVVRLNFSHGTHEDHAKKIEIIRRVREEKNIPLPILLDTKGPEFRIRTFKNGKVTLNEGDTFTFTTEEIEGDETRVAVSYKGICEDLCPGDKILLNNGLMVFEVQEIKAPDVICKVVIGGDLSSRKSMFFPEKELHLTYLSEQDKKDLLFGIEHKVDFIACSFVSRAQDIVDVRNFLHENGSDDIDLIAKIENRAGVNNLKEILDVSDGIMIGRGDMGVEIPYEELPDIQKTIIRACRVAGKRCITATEMLESMISKPRPTRAEISDVANAVYDGSSAVMLSGETAAGEYPVEAVKAMARICVQAESRSKFIQKVDDADFDITGLSDALSHSACLLARDVKAKAIVVCTRTGGTAKMVSRFRPMIDIIGMTTDERSYRKLALSWGVVPALSEEYHSVDVLFHFAKQAAKDSGLVKPGDVIVITGGTPNGKSGNSNLINIETV
;
A
#
# COMPACT_ATOMS: atom_id res chain seq x y z
N MET A 1 -15.95 13.58 -8.59
CA MET A 1 -15.70 12.64 -7.46
C MET A 1 -14.20 12.46 -7.29
N LYS A 2 -13.68 12.18 -6.06
CA LYS A 2 -12.26 11.87 -5.82
C LYS A 2 -11.92 10.49 -6.39
N LYS A 3 -10.90 10.40 -7.24
CA LYS A 3 -10.46 9.16 -7.91
C LYS A 3 -9.33 8.45 -7.17
N THR A 4 -8.33 9.21 -6.71
CA THR A 4 -7.24 8.69 -5.87
C THR A 4 -7.79 8.25 -4.52
N LYS A 5 -7.45 7.04 -4.08
CA LYS A 5 -7.95 6.48 -2.83
C LYS A 5 -7.13 6.96 -1.64
N ILE A 6 -7.71 6.90 -0.45
CA ILE A 6 -7.04 7.26 0.80
C ILE A 6 -7.02 6.05 1.71
N VAL A 7 -5.82 5.63 2.11
CA VAL A 7 -5.59 4.61 3.12
C VAL A 7 -5.29 5.31 4.44
N CYS A 8 -5.97 4.94 5.52
CA CYS A 8 -5.74 5.53 6.84
C CYS A 8 -5.36 4.46 7.86
N THR A 9 -4.28 4.72 8.60
CA THR A 9 -3.85 3.86 9.71
C THR A 9 -4.68 4.15 10.95
N LEU A 10 -5.25 3.12 11.56
CA LEU A 10 -5.91 3.24 12.86
C LEU A 10 -4.92 3.06 14.00
N GLY A 11 -5.11 3.87 15.02
CA GLY A 11 -4.37 3.81 16.28
C GLY A 11 -5.15 4.53 17.38
N PRO A 12 -4.50 4.88 18.51
CA PRO A 12 -5.18 5.45 19.66
C PRO A 12 -6.04 6.68 19.38
N ALA A 13 -5.69 7.47 18.36
CA ALA A 13 -6.46 8.68 17.98
C ALA A 13 -7.72 8.38 17.13
N SER A 14 -7.86 7.16 16.62
CA SER A 14 -8.89 6.85 15.61
C SER A 14 -9.54 5.47 15.78
N GLU A 15 -9.54 4.91 16.99
CA GLU A 15 -10.07 3.57 17.24
C GLU A 15 -11.55 3.53 17.69
N THR A 16 -12.23 4.69 17.77
CA THR A 16 -13.66 4.72 18.10
C THR A 16 -14.53 4.69 16.84
N GLN A 17 -15.77 4.18 16.99
CA GLN A 17 -16.73 4.08 15.89
C GLN A 17 -17.06 5.44 15.28
N GLU A 18 -17.19 6.47 16.12
CA GLU A 18 -17.51 7.83 15.71
C GLU A 18 -16.38 8.41 14.85
N VAL A 19 -15.11 8.23 15.25
CA VAL A 19 -13.96 8.76 14.51
C VAL A 19 -13.78 8.00 13.19
N ILE A 20 -13.88 6.66 13.18
CA ILE A 20 -13.79 5.86 11.94
C ILE A 20 -14.91 6.27 10.98
N SER A 21 -16.15 6.43 11.48
CA SER A 21 -17.29 6.92 10.70
C SER A 21 -17.04 8.30 10.11
N ALA A 22 -16.52 9.24 10.90
CA ALA A 22 -16.19 10.59 10.44
C ALA A 22 -15.03 10.60 9.42
N MET A 23 -14.03 9.73 9.57
CA MET A 23 -12.94 9.57 8.61
C MET A 23 -13.47 8.99 7.28
N ALA A 24 -14.41 8.04 7.33
CA ALA A 24 -15.05 7.51 6.12
C ALA A 24 -15.80 8.61 5.37
N ASP A 25 -16.59 9.45 6.08
CA ASP A 25 -17.27 10.61 5.49
C ASP A 25 -16.30 11.67 4.95
N ALA A 26 -15.13 11.81 5.58
CA ALA A 26 -14.07 12.71 5.14
C ALA A 26 -13.37 12.23 3.86
N GLY A 27 -13.51 10.95 3.49
CA GLY A 27 -12.98 10.39 2.25
C GLY A 27 -12.00 9.22 2.41
N MET A 28 -11.86 8.62 3.59
CA MET A 28 -11.14 7.37 3.79
C MET A 28 -11.77 6.25 2.96
N ASN A 29 -10.95 5.46 2.27
CA ASN A 29 -11.39 4.35 1.43
C ASN A 29 -10.94 2.98 1.96
N VAL A 30 -9.81 2.92 2.67
CA VAL A 30 -9.21 1.69 3.17
C VAL A 30 -8.69 1.93 4.57
N VAL A 31 -8.89 0.97 5.46
CA VAL A 31 -8.32 0.98 6.81
C VAL A 31 -7.06 0.14 6.83
N ARG A 32 -5.96 0.71 7.35
CA ARG A 32 -4.71 0.00 7.61
C ARG A 32 -4.56 -0.30 9.11
N LEU A 33 -4.24 -1.54 9.43
CA LEU A 33 -3.86 -2.01 10.77
C LEU A 33 -2.38 -2.35 10.76
N ASN A 34 -1.56 -1.62 11.54
CA ASN A 34 -0.11 -1.80 11.59
C ASN A 34 0.25 -2.81 12.70
N PHE A 35 0.67 -4.02 12.32
CA PHE A 35 1.02 -5.11 13.24
C PHE A 35 2.42 -4.98 13.86
N SER A 36 3.16 -3.91 13.54
CA SER A 36 4.35 -3.53 14.32
C SER A 36 3.98 -2.98 15.71
N HIS A 37 2.70 -2.65 15.95
CA HIS A 37 2.18 -2.08 17.18
C HIS A 37 0.86 -2.73 17.59
N GLY A 38 0.61 -2.80 18.90
CA GLY A 38 -0.60 -3.39 19.46
C GLY A 38 -0.54 -4.91 19.56
N THR A 39 -1.61 -5.50 20.08
CA THR A 39 -1.80 -6.95 20.19
C THR A 39 -2.87 -7.45 19.22
N HIS A 40 -2.96 -8.76 19.01
CA HIS A 40 -4.04 -9.36 18.20
C HIS A 40 -5.42 -9.01 18.76
N GLU A 41 -5.58 -8.97 20.10
CA GLU A 41 -6.83 -8.59 20.76
C GLU A 41 -7.23 -7.13 20.46
N ASP A 42 -6.24 -6.22 20.43
CA ASP A 42 -6.50 -4.82 20.08
C ASP A 42 -6.92 -4.67 18.62
N HIS A 43 -6.27 -5.42 17.72
CA HIS A 43 -6.63 -5.43 16.30
C HIS A 43 -8.00 -6.07 16.06
N ALA A 44 -8.35 -7.15 16.77
CA ALA A 44 -9.66 -7.78 16.67
C ALA A 44 -10.79 -6.82 17.04
N LYS A 45 -10.64 -6.06 18.14
CA LYS A 45 -11.62 -5.04 18.54
C LYS A 45 -11.81 -3.96 17.47
N LYS A 46 -10.70 -3.49 16.87
CA LYS A 46 -10.76 -2.51 15.79
C LYS A 46 -11.48 -3.07 14.55
N ILE A 47 -11.23 -4.33 14.20
CA ILE A 47 -11.91 -5.00 13.07
C ILE A 47 -13.41 -5.07 13.30
N GLU A 48 -13.88 -5.38 14.52
CA GLU A 48 -15.31 -5.38 14.84
C GLU A 48 -15.96 -4.00 14.65
N ILE A 49 -15.27 -2.94 15.06
CA ILE A 49 -15.77 -1.57 14.88
C ILE A 49 -15.80 -1.20 13.39
N ILE A 50 -14.75 -1.54 12.62
CA ILE A 50 -14.70 -1.31 11.17
C ILE A 50 -15.89 -1.99 10.48
N ARG A 51 -16.22 -3.25 10.86
CA ARG A 51 -17.34 -3.99 10.29
C ARG A 51 -18.67 -3.31 10.59
N ARG A 52 -18.89 -2.83 11.83
CA ARG A 52 -20.09 -2.06 12.18
C ARG A 52 -20.24 -0.80 11.35
N VAL A 53 -19.17 0.00 11.23
CA VAL A 53 -19.18 1.21 10.38
C VAL A 53 -19.47 0.87 8.92
N ARG A 54 -18.89 -0.22 8.40
CA ARG A 54 -19.13 -0.72 7.03
C ARG A 54 -20.62 -1.03 6.81
N GLU A 55 -21.24 -1.75 7.73
CA GLU A 55 -22.64 -2.13 7.67
C GLU A 55 -23.57 -0.92 7.80
N GLU A 56 -23.37 -0.08 8.82
CA GLU A 56 -24.19 1.11 9.07
C GLU A 56 -24.18 2.11 7.91
N LYS A 57 -23.02 2.28 7.26
CA LYS A 57 -22.86 3.22 6.14
C LYS A 57 -23.09 2.59 4.77
N ASN A 58 -23.26 1.29 4.71
CA ASN A 58 -23.34 0.52 3.46
C ASN A 58 -22.18 0.88 2.49
N ILE A 59 -20.94 0.83 2.98
CA ILE A 59 -19.73 1.13 2.21
C ILE A 59 -18.77 -0.06 2.20
N PRO A 60 -17.88 -0.23 1.19
CA PRO A 60 -16.98 -1.39 1.11
C PRO A 60 -15.96 -1.47 2.25
N LEU A 61 -15.36 -0.36 2.65
CA LEU A 61 -14.33 -0.15 3.69
C LEU A 61 -13.45 -1.38 3.97
N PRO A 62 -12.52 -1.74 3.08
CA PRO A 62 -11.65 -2.91 3.22
C PRO A 62 -10.59 -2.70 4.29
N ILE A 63 -10.06 -3.83 4.78
CA ILE A 63 -9.03 -3.90 5.81
C ILE A 63 -7.71 -4.34 5.17
N LEU A 64 -6.65 -3.57 5.40
CA LEU A 64 -5.29 -3.87 5.04
C LEU A 64 -4.48 -4.15 6.31
N LEU A 65 -4.04 -5.40 6.48
CA LEU A 65 -3.10 -5.82 7.51
C LEU A 65 -1.69 -5.53 7.02
N ASP A 66 -0.92 -4.74 7.76
CA ASP A 66 0.47 -4.40 7.44
C ASP A 66 1.39 -5.16 8.39
N THR A 67 2.17 -6.12 7.85
CA THR A 67 3.03 -7.00 8.63
C THR A 67 4.24 -6.27 9.17
N LYS A 68 4.85 -6.80 10.21
CA LYS A 68 6.09 -6.27 10.74
C LYS A 68 7.25 -6.51 9.78
N GLY A 69 7.31 -7.70 9.18
CA GLY A 69 8.40 -8.12 8.31
C GLY A 69 9.74 -8.32 9.03
N PRO A 70 10.80 -8.59 8.30
CA PRO A 70 12.14 -8.83 8.83
C PRO A 70 12.80 -7.54 9.28
N GLU A 71 12.49 -7.09 10.50
CA GLU A 71 13.10 -5.92 11.12
C GLU A 71 14.27 -6.33 12.00
N PHE A 72 15.41 -5.68 11.81
CA PHE A 72 16.60 -5.88 12.63
C PHE A 72 16.70 -4.81 13.70
N ARG A 73 17.10 -5.22 14.90
CA ARG A 73 17.24 -4.30 16.05
C ARG A 73 18.45 -4.65 16.88
N ILE A 74 19.06 -3.66 17.49
CA ILE A 74 19.93 -3.87 18.63
C ILE A 74 19.10 -4.34 19.85
N ARG A 75 19.75 -5.04 20.77
CA ARG A 75 19.16 -5.48 22.03
C ARG A 75 19.19 -4.35 23.06
N THR A 76 19.22 -4.70 24.33
CA THR A 76 19.14 -3.77 25.45
C THR A 76 20.50 -3.36 25.97
N PHE A 77 20.61 -2.13 26.44
CA PHE A 77 21.74 -1.60 27.19
C PHE A 77 21.45 -1.67 28.70
N LYS A 78 22.49 -1.92 29.51
CA LYS A 78 22.41 -1.94 31.00
C LYS A 78 21.70 -0.72 31.57
N ASN A 79 22.00 0.47 31.03
CA ASN A 79 21.46 1.74 31.48
C ASN A 79 20.34 2.27 30.58
N GLY A 80 19.77 1.42 29.70
CA GLY A 80 18.72 1.79 28.76
C GLY A 80 19.19 2.57 27.54
N LYS A 81 20.29 3.34 27.65
CA LYS A 81 20.92 4.10 26.58
C LYS A 81 22.42 4.28 26.79
N VAL A 82 23.12 4.58 25.71
CA VAL A 82 24.55 4.98 25.69
C VAL A 82 24.73 6.20 24.80
N THR A 83 25.78 6.97 25.01
CA THR A 83 26.22 8.06 24.13
C THR A 83 27.51 7.64 23.46
N LEU A 84 27.55 7.66 22.14
CA LEU A 84 28.72 7.31 21.33
C LEU A 84 29.20 8.55 20.59
N ASN A 85 30.53 8.76 20.54
CA ASN A 85 31.14 9.90 19.86
C ASN A 85 31.70 9.47 18.51
N GLU A 86 31.82 10.42 17.61
CA GLU A 86 32.53 10.22 16.34
C GLU A 86 33.98 9.76 16.58
N GLY A 87 34.37 8.72 15.88
CA GLY A 87 35.69 8.09 16.00
C GLY A 87 35.77 6.95 16.99
N ASP A 88 34.79 6.77 17.87
CA ASP A 88 34.75 5.64 18.81
C ASP A 88 34.71 4.30 18.06
N THR A 89 35.23 3.25 18.71
CA THR A 89 35.08 1.87 18.27
C THR A 89 33.86 1.27 18.97
N PHE A 90 32.93 0.67 18.21
CA PHE A 90 31.74 0.04 18.75
C PHE A 90 31.50 -1.31 18.09
N THR A 91 31.10 -2.32 18.88
CA THR A 91 30.95 -3.70 18.40
C THR A 91 29.50 -4.16 18.43
N PHE A 92 29.02 -4.66 17.29
CA PHE A 92 27.76 -5.40 17.21
C PHE A 92 28.07 -6.90 17.32
N THR A 93 27.33 -7.61 18.18
CA THR A 93 27.59 -9.05 18.40
C THR A 93 26.33 -9.89 18.27
N THR A 94 26.48 -11.12 17.78
CA THR A 94 25.39 -12.10 17.76
C THR A 94 25.23 -12.85 19.06
N GLU A 95 26.14 -12.65 20.04
CA GLU A 95 26.00 -13.17 21.40
C GLU A 95 24.87 -12.43 22.15
N GLU A 96 24.13 -13.17 22.96
CA GLU A 96 23.08 -12.56 23.79
C GLU A 96 23.72 -11.96 25.05
N ILE A 97 23.98 -10.66 24.97
CA ILE A 97 24.55 -9.87 26.07
C ILE A 97 23.68 -8.65 26.38
N GLU A 98 23.82 -8.12 27.56
CA GLU A 98 23.36 -6.79 27.90
C GLU A 98 24.47 -5.78 27.51
N GLY A 99 24.12 -4.84 26.61
CA GLY A 99 25.08 -3.93 25.99
C GLY A 99 25.56 -2.80 26.92
N ASP A 100 26.63 -2.18 26.52
CA ASP A 100 27.26 -1.01 27.16
C ASP A 100 27.81 -0.03 26.10
N GLU A 101 28.66 0.91 26.47
CA GLU A 101 29.29 1.91 25.59
C GLU A 101 30.29 1.31 24.60
N THR A 102 30.61 0.03 24.68
CA THR A 102 31.59 -0.64 23.79
C THR A 102 30.96 -1.65 22.85
N ARG A 103 29.85 -2.28 23.25
CA ARG A 103 29.22 -3.35 22.45
C ARG A 103 27.75 -3.55 22.76
N VAL A 104 27.01 -4.09 21.80
CA VAL A 104 25.60 -4.47 21.98
C VAL A 104 25.24 -5.70 21.16
N ALA A 105 24.35 -6.53 21.69
CA ALA A 105 23.78 -7.66 20.97
C ALA A 105 22.82 -7.20 19.88
N VAL A 106 22.74 -7.97 18.77
CA VAL A 106 21.82 -7.71 17.65
C VAL A 106 20.86 -8.87 17.44
N SER A 107 19.69 -8.57 16.85
CA SER A 107 18.70 -9.58 16.51
C SER A 107 19.08 -10.39 15.26
N TYR A 108 19.86 -9.81 14.35
CA TYR A 108 20.25 -10.43 13.10
C TYR A 108 21.46 -11.33 13.28
N LYS A 109 21.24 -12.67 13.20
CA LYS A 109 22.32 -13.65 13.41
C LYS A 109 23.25 -13.81 12.22
N GLY A 110 22.81 -13.45 11.00
CA GLY A 110 23.62 -13.48 9.77
C GLY A 110 24.55 -12.29 9.57
N ILE A 111 24.59 -11.34 10.52
CA ILE A 111 25.32 -10.08 10.36
C ILE A 111 26.82 -10.25 10.00
N CYS A 112 27.45 -11.29 10.54
CA CYS A 112 28.87 -11.58 10.26
C CYS A 112 29.10 -12.23 8.88
N GLU A 113 28.05 -12.79 8.28
CA GLU A 113 28.13 -13.48 6.98
C GLU A 113 27.84 -12.51 5.83
N ASP A 114 26.94 -11.55 6.04
CA ASP A 114 26.44 -10.65 5.00
C ASP A 114 27.21 -9.35 4.89
N LEU A 115 27.90 -8.92 5.94
CA LEU A 115 28.67 -7.67 5.92
C LEU A 115 30.13 -7.90 5.58
N CYS A 116 30.76 -6.82 5.07
CA CYS A 116 32.19 -6.77 4.77
C CYS A 116 32.78 -5.46 5.33
N PRO A 117 34.11 -5.39 5.56
CA PRO A 117 34.79 -4.13 5.89
C PRO A 117 34.48 -3.04 4.86
N GLY A 118 34.15 -1.84 5.35
CA GLY A 118 33.70 -0.70 4.54
C GLY A 118 32.17 -0.55 4.44
N ASP A 119 31.40 -1.58 4.80
CA ASP A 119 29.94 -1.47 4.82
C ASP A 119 29.45 -0.55 5.94
N LYS A 120 28.26 0.01 5.74
CA LYS A 120 27.63 0.89 6.73
C LYS A 120 26.50 0.17 7.48
N ILE A 121 26.39 0.49 8.76
CA ILE A 121 25.24 0.14 9.60
C ILE A 121 24.62 1.46 10.06
N LEU A 122 23.31 1.62 9.84
CA LEU A 122 22.58 2.79 10.27
C LEU A 122 21.69 2.43 11.47
N LEU A 123 21.65 3.32 12.45
CA LEU A 123 20.81 3.22 13.62
C LEU A 123 20.02 4.51 13.85
N ASN A 124 18.99 4.43 14.68
CA ASN A 124 18.16 5.57 15.06
C ASN A 124 17.64 6.36 13.84
N ASN A 125 17.02 5.63 12.89
CA ASN A 125 16.49 6.17 11.62
C ASN A 125 17.55 6.89 10.77
N GLY A 126 18.78 6.34 10.73
CA GLY A 126 19.86 6.90 9.93
C GLY A 126 20.62 8.07 10.59
N LEU A 127 20.22 8.50 11.79
CA LEU A 127 20.88 9.60 12.52
C LEU A 127 22.25 9.21 13.06
N MET A 128 22.52 7.92 13.22
CA MET A 128 23.82 7.39 13.63
C MET A 128 24.35 6.46 12.55
N VAL A 129 25.64 6.62 12.22
CA VAL A 129 26.31 5.88 11.13
C VAL A 129 27.53 5.18 11.67
N PHE A 130 27.64 3.90 11.40
CA PHE A 130 28.78 3.05 11.74
C PHE A 130 29.38 2.47 10.47
N GLU A 131 30.70 2.39 10.39
CA GLU A 131 31.42 1.75 9.29
C GLU A 131 32.14 0.50 9.80
N VAL A 132 31.86 -0.63 9.16
CA VAL A 132 32.48 -1.91 9.50
C VAL A 132 33.99 -1.84 9.23
N GLN A 133 34.80 -2.09 10.25
CA GLN A 133 36.24 -2.14 10.15
C GLN A 133 36.76 -3.57 10.06
N GLU A 134 36.24 -4.45 10.88
CA GLU A 134 36.68 -5.85 10.96
C GLU A 134 35.50 -6.76 11.37
N ILE A 135 35.51 -7.98 10.85
CA ILE A 135 34.54 -9.02 11.24
C ILE A 135 35.32 -10.18 11.87
N LYS A 136 35.00 -10.48 13.12
CA LYS A 136 35.51 -11.60 13.88
C LYS A 136 34.33 -12.30 14.56
N ALA A 137 33.68 -13.22 13.86
CA ALA A 137 32.50 -13.89 14.40
C ALA A 137 32.71 -14.34 15.87
N PRO A 138 31.80 -13.99 16.79
CA PRO A 138 30.47 -13.47 16.58
C PRO A 138 30.33 -11.94 16.48
N ASP A 139 31.43 -11.21 16.37
CA ASP A 139 31.54 -9.75 16.49
C ASP A 139 31.76 -9.06 15.13
N VAL A 140 31.05 -7.93 14.93
CA VAL A 140 31.26 -6.94 13.85
C VAL A 140 31.79 -5.66 14.50
N ILE A 141 33.05 -5.36 14.29
CA ILE A 141 33.77 -4.22 14.88
C ILE A 141 33.62 -3.03 13.92
N CYS A 142 33.05 -1.94 14.42
CA CYS A 142 32.77 -0.74 13.63
C CYS A 142 33.43 0.49 14.22
N LYS A 143 33.68 1.46 13.35
CA LYS A 143 33.99 2.85 13.72
C LYS A 143 32.70 3.67 13.70
N VAL A 144 32.48 4.48 14.72
CA VAL A 144 31.39 5.45 14.74
C VAL A 144 31.74 6.60 13.80
N VAL A 145 30.97 6.75 12.71
CA VAL A 145 31.15 7.86 11.73
C VAL A 145 30.30 9.06 12.13
N ILE A 146 29.05 8.82 12.54
CA ILE A 146 28.17 9.83 13.11
C ILE A 146 27.66 9.27 14.44
N GLY A 147 28.02 9.94 15.54
CA GLY A 147 27.67 9.57 16.91
C GLY A 147 26.34 10.14 17.36
N GLY A 148 26.00 9.91 18.63
CA GLY A 148 24.80 10.40 19.27
C GLY A 148 24.32 9.53 20.42
N ASP A 149 23.11 9.82 20.92
CA ASP A 149 22.45 9.04 21.95
C ASP A 149 21.75 7.83 21.32
N LEU A 150 22.14 6.63 21.74
CA LEU A 150 21.59 5.36 21.29
C LEU A 150 20.84 4.65 22.41
N SER A 151 19.53 4.57 22.29
CA SER A 151 18.68 3.84 23.24
C SER A 151 18.50 2.38 22.82
N SER A 152 18.11 1.53 23.77
CA SER A 152 17.83 0.12 23.57
C SER A 152 16.79 -0.14 22.48
N ARG A 153 16.89 -1.26 21.78
CA ARG A 153 15.93 -1.80 20.82
C ARG A 153 15.70 -0.94 19.57
N LYS A 154 16.66 -0.09 19.21
CA LYS A 154 16.61 0.69 17.96
C LYS A 154 16.76 -0.20 16.75
N SER A 155 16.04 0.16 15.68
CA SER A 155 16.12 -0.52 14.37
C SER A 155 17.48 -0.31 13.74
N MET A 156 17.94 -1.33 13.03
CA MET A 156 19.20 -1.36 12.27
C MET A 156 18.89 -1.45 10.79
N PHE A 157 19.65 -0.73 9.97
CA PHE A 157 19.56 -0.75 8.53
C PHE A 157 20.94 -1.01 7.93
N PHE A 158 20.97 -1.67 6.78
CA PHE A 158 22.19 -2.06 6.09
C PHE A 158 22.12 -1.56 4.65
N PRO A 159 22.42 -0.27 4.41
CA PRO A 159 22.28 0.36 3.10
C PRO A 159 22.98 -0.43 1.99
N GLU A 160 22.29 -0.56 0.85
CA GLU A 160 22.80 -1.22 -0.36
C GLU A 160 23.14 -2.71 -0.21
N LYS A 161 22.76 -3.37 0.91
CA LYS A 161 23.04 -4.79 1.13
C LYS A 161 21.83 -5.66 0.82
N GLU A 162 22.09 -6.77 0.18
CA GLU A 162 21.15 -7.88 0.06
C GLU A 162 21.46 -8.90 1.17
N LEU A 163 20.50 -9.10 2.05
CA LEU A 163 20.67 -9.95 3.23
C LEU A 163 20.09 -11.35 3.01
N HIS A 164 20.81 -12.37 3.47
CA HIS A 164 20.40 -13.77 3.40
C HIS A 164 19.52 -14.12 4.61
N LEU A 165 18.21 -13.93 4.49
CA LEU A 165 17.27 -14.18 5.57
C LEU A 165 16.05 -14.97 5.12
N THR A 166 15.43 -15.65 6.08
CA THR A 166 14.09 -16.22 5.92
C THR A 166 13.09 -15.09 6.11
N TYR A 167 12.32 -14.80 5.05
CA TYR A 167 11.41 -13.64 5.04
C TYR A 167 10.32 -13.73 6.12
N LEU A 168 9.64 -14.89 6.23
CA LEU A 168 8.56 -15.10 7.19
C LEU A 168 9.10 -15.49 8.57
N SER A 169 9.03 -14.56 9.52
CA SER A 169 9.25 -14.87 10.93
C SER A 169 8.08 -15.64 11.53
N GLU A 170 8.29 -16.29 12.68
CA GLU A 170 7.21 -16.96 13.42
C GLU A 170 6.11 -15.99 13.89
N GLN A 171 6.45 -14.71 14.10
CA GLN A 171 5.46 -13.69 14.41
C GLN A 171 4.65 -13.32 13.17
N ASP A 172 5.30 -13.12 12.01
CA ASP A 172 4.58 -12.83 10.76
C ASP A 172 3.62 -13.95 10.41
N LYS A 173 4.01 -15.23 10.60
CA LYS A 173 3.10 -16.37 10.40
C LYS A 173 1.85 -16.30 11.29
N LYS A 174 1.99 -15.91 12.57
CA LYS A 174 0.85 -15.70 13.47
C LYS A 174 -0.04 -14.56 13.01
N ASP A 175 0.57 -13.46 12.54
CA ASP A 175 -0.15 -12.30 12.04
C ASP A 175 -0.90 -12.63 10.73
N LEU A 176 -0.33 -13.46 9.86
CA LEU A 176 -0.99 -13.97 8.66
C LEU A 176 -2.19 -14.88 9.00
N LEU A 177 -2.04 -15.79 9.97
CA LEU A 177 -3.15 -16.63 10.46
C LEU A 177 -4.29 -15.78 11.03
N PHE A 178 -3.96 -14.75 11.81
CA PHE A 178 -4.91 -13.77 12.28
C PHE A 178 -5.63 -13.08 11.10
N GLY A 179 -4.89 -12.69 10.07
CA GLY A 179 -5.45 -12.08 8.86
C GLY A 179 -6.45 -13.00 8.14
N ILE A 180 -6.16 -14.30 8.05
CA ILE A 180 -7.06 -15.34 7.49
C ILE A 180 -8.33 -15.45 8.35
N GLU A 181 -8.19 -15.64 9.66
CA GLU A 181 -9.30 -15.79 10.60
C GLU A 181 -10.25 -14.59 10.55
N HIS A 182 -9.68 -13.39 10.53
CA HIS A 182 -10.43 -12.14 10.48
C HIS A 182 -10.77 -11.68 9.06
N LYS A 183 -10.54 -12.51 8.03
CA LYS A 183 -10.91 -12.25 6.63
C LYS A 183 -10.54 -10.84 6.17
N VAL A 184 -9.29 -10.44 6.40
CA VAL A 184 -8.77 -9.17 5.88
C VAL A 184 -8.74 -9.20 4.35
N ASP A 185 -8.81 -8.02 3.73
CA ASP A 185 -8.92 -7.91 2.27
C ASP A 185 -7.54 -7.83 1.61
N PHE A 186 -6.56 -7.24 2.32
CA PHE A 186 -5.18 -7.03 1.85
C PHE A 186 -4.19 -7.37 2.96
N ILE A 187 -3.01 -7.84 2.55
CA ILE A 187 -1.82 -7.90 3.39
C ILE A 187 -0.73 -7.07 2.73
N ALA A 188 -0.21 -6.06 3.44
CA ALA A 188 0.99 -5.33 3.05
C ALA A 188 2.20 -6.01 3.68
N CYS A 189 3.10 -6.50 2.83
CA CYS A 189 4.29 -7.26 3.19
C CYS A 189 5.48 -6.32 3.33
N SER A 190 5.98 -6.10 4.56
CA SER A 190 7.07 -5.15 4.84
C SER A 190 8.44 -5.66 4.38
N PHE A 191 9.31 -4.75 3.95
CA PHE A 191 10.71 -5.01 3.58
C PHE A 191 10.91 -6.07 2.49
N VAL A 192 10.01 -6.14 1.50
CA VAL A 192 10.14 -7.06 0.37
C VAL A 192 11.37 -6.71 -0.45
N SER A 193 12.27 -7.68 -0.63
CA SER A 193 13.54 -7.51 -1.34
C SER A 193 13.60 -8.28 -2.66
N ARG A 194 12.81 -9.35 -2.81
CA ARG A 194 12.78 -10.25 -3.98
C ARG A 194 11.40 -10.89 -4.17
N ALA A 195 11.14 -11.39 -5.38
CA ALA A 195 9.87 -12.06 -5.70
C ALA A 195 9.55 -13.24 -4.77
N GLN A 196 10.58 -13.99 -4.34
CA GLN A 196 10.41 -15.15 -3.46
C GLN A 196 9.75 -14.79 -2.13
N ASP A 197 9.98 -13.59 -1.59
CA ASP A 197 9.39 -13.13 -0.34
C ASP A 197 7.85 -13.11 -0.42
N ILE A 198 7.30 -12.64 -1.55
CA ILE A 198 5.85 -12.63 -1.81
C ILE A 198 5.33 -14.04 -2.11
N VAL A 199 6.11 -14.85 -2.82
CA VAL A 199 5.74 -16.24 -3.11
C VAL A 199 5.65 -17.06 -1.82
N ASP A 200 6.57 -16.85 -0.87
CA ASP A 200 6.55 -17.53 0.43
C ASP A 200 5.29 -17.14 1.25
N VAL A 201 4.91 -15.86 1.25
CA VAL A 201 3.66 -15.41 1.88
C VAL A 201 2.45 -16.06 1.20
N ARG A 202 2.40 -16.07 -0.13
CA ARG A 202 1.28 -16.64 -0.89
C ARG A 202 1.14 -18.16 -0.63
N ASN A 203 2.27 -18.88 -0.62
CA ASN A 203 2.28 -20.31 -0.30
C ASN A 203 1.77 -20.57 1.11
N PHE A 204 2.21 -19.78 2.10
CA PHE A 204 1.75 -19.90 3.48
C PHE A 204 0.23 -19.66 3.59
N LEU A 205 -0.30 -18.63 2.90
CA LEU A 205 -1.74 -18.39 2.88
C LEU A 205 -2.51 -19.55 2.24
N HIS A 206 -2.01 -20.06 1.10
CA HIS A 206 -2.60 -21.20 0.39
C HIS A 206 -2.65 -22.47 1.27
N GLU A 207 -1.54 -22.81 1.92
CA GLU A 207 -1.44 -23.95 2.84
C GLU A 207 -2.41 -23.84 4.02
N ASN A 208 -2.81 -22.61 4.39
CA ASN A 208 -3.79 -22.34 5.44
C ASN A 208 -5.20 -22.01 4.88
N GLY A 209 -5.48 -22.38 3.62
CA GLY A 209 -6.81 -22.33 3.02
C GLY A 209 -7.30 -20.96 2.59
N SER A 210 -6.39 -20.00 2.28
CA SER A 210 -6.74 -18.67 1.84
C SER A 210 -5.99 -18.28 0.57
N ASP A 211 -6.73 -18.20 -0.56
CA ASP A 211 -6.21 -17.78 -1.86
C ASP A 211 -6.73 -16.40 -2.30
N ASP A 212 -7.53 -15.77 -1.47
CA ASP A 212 -8.36 -14.62 -1.84
C ASP A 212 -7.94 -13.30 -1.20
N ILE A 213 -6.83 -13.27 -0.45
CA ILE A 213 -6.23 -12.05 0.10
C ILE A 213 -5.23 -11.48 -0.91
N ASP A 214 -5.38 -10.20 -1.30
CA ASP A 214 -4.43 -9.54 -2.20
C ASP A 214 -3.16 -9.13 -1.43
N LEU A 215 -1.98 -9.41 -2.01
CA LEU A 215 -0.68 -9.08 -1.43
C LEU A 215 -0.12 -7.78 -2.01
N ILE A 216 0.19 -6.83 -1.14
CA ILE A 216 0.82 -5.55 -1.47
C ILE A 216 2.27 -5.60 -1.00
N ALA A 217 3.23 -5.66 -1.93
CA ALA A 217 4.64 -5.62 -1.57
C ALA A 217 5.05 -4.20 -1.16
N LYS A 218 5.69 -4.05 0.00
CA LYS A 218 6.25 -2.76 0.43
C LYS A 218 7.71 -2.68 -0.04
N ILE A 219 7.99 -1.68 -0.87
CA ILE A 219 9.34 -1.38 -1.35
C ILE A 219 9.93 -0.32 -0.42
N GLU A 220 10.90 -0.75 0.39
CA GLU A 220 11.45 0.01 1.51
C GLU A 220 12.98 -0.02 1.56
N ASN A 221 13.64 -0.75 0.62
CA ASN A 221 15.09 -0.91 0.57
C ASN A 221 15.60 -0.95 -0.88
N ARG A 222 16.92 -0.87 -1.05
CA ARG A 222 17.59 -0.89 -2.36
C ARG A 222 17.31 -2.17 -3.14
N ALA A 223 17.35 -3.33 -2.49
CA ALA A 223 17.12 -4.62 -3.15
C ALA A 223 15.70 -4.70 -3.75
N GLY A 224 14.68 -4.24 -3.00
CA GLY A 224 13.31 -4.15 -3.50
C GLY A 224 13.17 -3.23 -4.71
N VAL A 225 13.90 -2.11 -4.75
CA VAL A 225 13.92 -1.21 -5.92
C VAL A 225 14.57 -1.91 -7.12
N ASN A 226 15.71 -2.57 -6.93
CA ASN A 226 16.43 -3.25 -8.00
C ASN A 226 15.62 -4.41 -8.59
N ASN A 227 14.89 -5.14 -7.76
CA ASN A 227 14.08 -6.31 -8.11
C ASN A 227 12.59 -5.96 -8.37
N LEU A 228 12.28 -4.67 -8.56
CA LEU A 228 10.90 -4.18 -8.69
C LEU A 228 10.06 -4.96 -9.70
N LYS A 229 10.62 -5.30 -10.86
CA LYS A 229 9.89 -5.98 -11.94
C LYS A 229 9.41 -7.36 -11.50
N GLU A 230 10.31 -8.19 -10.97
CA GLU A 230 9.98 -9.54 -10.54
C GLU A 230 9.03 -9.55 -9.32
N ILE A 231 9.21 -8.60 -8.37
CA ILE A 231 8.30 -8.42 -7.24
C ILE A 231 6.92 -8.02 -7.73
N LEU A 232 6.86 -7.09 -8.67
CA LEU A 232 5.60 -6.63 -9.25
C LEU A 232 4.86 -7.78 -9.94
N ASP A 233 5.55 -8.67 -10.65
CA ASP A 233 4.93 -9.79 -11.37
C ASP A 233 4.15 -10.73 -10.43
N VAL A 234 4.63 -10.97 -9.21
CA VAL A 234 4.02 -11.88 -8.22
C VAL A 234 3.11 -11.19 -7.19
N SER A 235 3.07 -9.87 -7.13
CA SER A 235 2.27 -9.07 -6.19
C SER A 235 0.94 -8.63 -6.79
N ASP A 236 -0.03 -8.24 -5.96
CA ASP A 236 -1.31 -7.62 -6.38
C ASP A 236 -1.26 -6.08 -6.37
N GLY A 237 -0.19 -5.53 -5.84
CA GLY A 237 0.12 -4.10 -5.80
C GLY A 237 1.43 -3.82 -5.07
N ILE A 238 1.84 -2.56 -5.09
CA ILE A 238 3.04 -2.06 -4.40
C ILE A 238 2.65 -0.94 -3.44
N MET A 239 3.30 -0.91 -2.28
CA MET A 239 3.33 0.25 -1.38
C MET A 239 4.74 0.83 -1.36
N ILE A 240 4.87 2.12 -1.63
CA ILE A 240 6.13 2.85 -1.56
C ILE A 240 6.28 3.35 -0.13
N GLY A 241 7.12 2.68 0.66
CA GLY A 241 7.37 3.02 2.07
C GLY A 241 8.50 4.04 2.19
N ARG A 242 8.20 5.33 1.95
CA ARG A 242 9.21 6.38 1.81
C ARG A 242 10.03 6.64 3.07
N GLY A 243 9.44 6.43 4.25
CA GLY A 243 10.13 6.60 5.52
C GLY A 243 11.34 5.66 5.67
N ASP A 244 11.13 4.35 5.56
CA ASP A 244 12.19 3.36 5.67
C ASP A 244 13.12 3.41 4.45
N MET A 245 12.55 3.60 3.25
CA MET A 245 13.34 3.78 2.02
C MET A 245 14.31 4.96 2.12
N GLY A 246 13.91 6.08 2.73
CA GLY A 246 14.76 7.27 2.91
C GLY A 246 15.89 7.09 3.92
N VAL A 247 15.85 6.02 4.72
CA VAL A 247 16.98 5.63 5.57
C VAL A 247 18.00 4.80 4.79
N GLU A 248 17.52 3.91 3.91
CA GLU A 248 18.35 2.94 3.17
C GLU A 248 18.92 3.47 1.86
N ILE A 249 18.27 4.44 1.25
CA ILE A 249 18.59 4.97 -0.08
C ILE A 249 18.90 6.46 0.04
N PRO A 250 19.88 7.01 -0.73
CA PRO A 250 20.10 8.44 -0.80
C PRO A 250 18.82 9.20 -1.09
N TYR A 251 18.50 10.18 -0.25
CA TYR A 251 17.20 10.88 -0.29
C TYR A 251 16.94 11.60 -1.63
N GLU A 252 17.99 11.99 -2.34
CA GLU A 252 17.90 12.62 -3.67
C GLU A 252 17.37 11.69 -4.76
N GLU A 253 17.44 10.35 -4.57
CA GLU A 253 16.92 9.37 -5.51
C GLU A 253 15.42 9.07 -5.29
N LEU A 254 14.89 9.34 -4.10
CA LEU A 254 13.53 8.94 -3.72
C LEU A 254 12.43 9.46 -4.69
N PRO A 255 12.48 10.72 -5.17
CA PRO A 255 11.44 11.22 -6.08
C PRO A 255 11.41 10.47 -7.41
N ASP A 256 12.56 10.08 -7.94
CA ASP A 256 12.66 9.34 -9.21
C ASP A 256 12.23 7.88 -9.05
N ILE A 257 12.65 7.24 -7.96
CA ILE A 257 12.21 5.89 -7.59
C ILE A 257 10.68 5.84 -7.42
N GLN A 258 10.09 6.81 -6.71
CA GLN A 258 8.64 6.92 -6.56
C GLN A 258 7.92 6.95 -7.92
N LYS A 259 8.36 7.83 -8.83
CA LYS A 259 7.77 7.95 -10.17
C LYS A 259 7.90 6.65 -10.97
N THR A 260 9.05 6.01 -10.90
CA THR A 260 9.34 4.75 -11.57
C THR A 260 8.42 3.63 -11.09
N ILE A 261 8.25 3.48 -9.77
CA ILE A 261 7.36 2.48 -9.18
C ILE A 261 5.90 2.74 -9.55
N ILE A 262 5.43 3.99 -9.44
CA ILE A 262 4.05 4.37 -9.79
C ILE A 262 3.77 4.04 -11.26
N ARG A 263 4.70 4.39 -12.17
CA ARG A 263 4.57 4.10 -13.60
C ARG A 263 4.55 2.59 -13.85
N ALA A 264 5.45 1.81 -13.27
CA ALA A 264 5.51 0.36 -13.42
C ALA A 264 4.20 -0.30 -12.96
N CYS A 265 3.67 0.07 -11.80
CA CYS A 265 2.39 -0.43 -11.29
C CYS A 265 1.24 -0.09 -12.24
N ARG A 266 1.20 1.14 -12.75
CA ARG A 266 0.17 1.60 -13.66
C ARG A 266 0.20 0.80 -14.97
N VAL A 267 1.39 0.62 -15.57
CA VAL A 267 1.55 -0.18 -16.80
C VAL A 267 1.14 -1.63 -16.58
N ALA A 268 1.48 -2.22 -15.44
CA ALA A 268 1.09 -3.58 -15.09
C ALA A 268 -0.40 -3.75 -14.69
N GLY A 269 -1.17 -2.66 -14.57
CA GLY A 269 -2.56 -2.70 -14.09
C GLY A 269 -2.69 -3.07 -12.62
N LYS A 270 -1.64 -2.81 -11.82
CA LYS A 270 -1.58 -3.10 -10.39
C LYS A 270 -1.74 -1.84 -9.56
N ARG A 271 -2.16 -2.00 -8.31
CA ARG A 271 -2.36 -0.87 -7.38
C ARG A 271 -1.03 -0.34 -6.89
N CYS A 272 -0.92 0.99 -6.74
CA CYS A 272 0.23 1.64 -6.12
C CYS A 272 -0.25 2.55 -5.00
N ILE A 273 0.32 2.37 -3.80
CA ILE A 273 0.05 3.20 -2.61
C ILE A 273 1.31 4.01 -2.32
N THR A 274 1.23 5.33 -2.36
CA THR A 274 2.31 6.21 -1.88
C THR A 274 2.10 6.47 -0.40
N ALA A 275 3.08 6.07 0.41
CA ALA A 275 2.95 5.97 1.86
C ALA A 275 4.05 6.75 2.59
N THR A 276 3.75 7.10 3.84
CA THR A 276 4.60 7.78 4.83
C THR A 276 4.96 9.22 4.49
N GLU A 277 5.06 10.07 5.52
CA GLU A 277 5.47 11.48 5.42
C GLU A 277 4.64 12.30 4.42
N MET A 278 3.33 12.01 4.30
CA MET A 278 2.47 12.72 3.35
C MET A 278 1.95 14.05 3.90
N LEU A 279 1.39 14.03 5.12
CA LEU A 279 0.91 15.20 5.86
C LEU A 279 1.42 15.17 7.30
N GLU A 280 2.67 14.79 7.51
CA GLU A 280 3.30 14.50 8.79
C GLU A 280 3.12 15.64 9.82
N SER A 281 3.17 16.90 9.37
CA SER A 281 2.94 18.04 10.25
C SER A 281 1.54 18.05 10.88
N MET A 282 0.57 17.36 10.27
CA MET A 282 -0.80 17.25 10.80
C MET A 282 -0.94 16.27 11.95
N ILE A 283 0.11 15.60 12.37
CA ILE A 283 0.14 14.89 13.66
C ILE A 283 -0.16 15.88 14.80
N SER A 284 0.43 17.09 14.76
CA SER A 284 0.32 18.10 15.81
C SER A 284 -0.24 19.45 15.34
N LYS A 285 -0.51 19.61 14.03
CA LYS A 285 -0.99 20.87 13.46
C LYS A 285 -2.31 20.67 12.72
N PRO A 286 -3.27 21.62 12.80
CA PRO A 286 -4.57 21.48 12.14
C PRO A 286 -4.53 21.71 10.62
N ARG A 287 -3.38 22.05 10.05
CA ARG A 287 -3.17 22.29 8.61
C ARG A 287 -1.81 21.80 8.16
N PRO A 288 -1.71 21.24 6.93
CA PRO A 288 -0.44 20.80 6.39
C PRO A 288 0.43 21.99 5.94
N THR A 289 1.72 21.74 5.81
CA THR A 289 2.65 22.68 5.18
C THR A 289 2.42 22.77 3.68
N ARG A 290 2.98 23.81 3.04
CA ARG A 290 2.91 23.95 1.57
C ARG A 290 3.71 22.87 0.84
N ALA A 291 4.80 22.40 1.42
CA ALA A 291 5.61 21.30 0.88
C ALA A 291 4.82 19.98 0.85
N GLU A 292 4.14 19.64 1.94
CA GLU A 292 3.29 18.45 2.03
C GLU A 292 2.10 18.50 1.05
N ILE A 293 1.45 19.65 0.90
CA ILE A 293 0.39 19.84 -0.11
C ILE A 293 0.94 19.57 -1.52
N SER A 294 2.14 20.05 -1.82
CA SER A 294 2.80 19.84 -3.11
C SER A 294 3.17 18.37 -3.30
N ASP A 295 3.65 17.69 -2.27
CA ASP A 295 4.02 16.28 -2.32
C ASP A 295 2.80 15.39 -2.60
N VAL A 296 1.71 15.56 -1.87
CA VAL A 296 0.45 14.83 -2.14
C VAL A 296 -0.05 15.08 -3.57
N ALA A 297 -0.03 16.34 -4.03
CA ALA A 297 -0.46 16.67 -5.38
C ALA A 297 0.43 16.00 -6.44
N ASN A 298 1.76 15.94 -6.23
CA ASN A 298 2.69 15.27 -7.12
C ASN A 298 2.45 13.76 -7.16
N ALA A 299 2.21 13.09 -6.03
CA ALA A 299 1.85 11.67 -6.00
C ALA A 299 0.59 11.38 -6.84
N VAL A 300 -0.41 12.29 -6.80
CA VAL A 300 -1.61 12.20 -7.64
C VAL A 300 -1.29 12.41 -9.12
N TYR A 301 -0.48 13.41 -9.46
CA TYR A 301 -0.07 13.69 -10.85
C TYR A 301 0.77 12.55 -11.44
N ASP A 302 1.62 11.94 -10.65
CA ASP A 302 2.43 10.77 -11.04
C ASP A 302 1.56 9.53 -11.31
N GLY A 303 0.33 9.49 -10.78
CA GLY A 303 -0.66 8.46 -11.06
C GLY A 303 -0.82 7.40 -9.96
N SER A 304 -0.47 7.71 -8.71
CA SER A 304 -0.74 6.82 -7.57
C SER A 304 -2.18 6.34 -7.54
N SER A 305 -2.41 5.07 -7.22
CA SER A 305 -3.77 4.55 -7.02
C SER A 305 -4.37 5.04 -5.71
N ALA A 306 -3.52 5.12 -4.69
CA ALA A 306 -3.87 5.61 -3.38
C ALA A 306 -2.70 6.37 -2.74
N VAL A 307 -3.04 7.22 -1.78
CA VAL A 307 -2.12 7.87 -0.84
C VAL A 307 -2.48 7.46 0.58
N MET A 308 -1.48 7.39 1.47
CA MET A 308 -1.69 6.86 2.82
C MET A 308 -1.35 7.88 3.90
N LEU A 309 -2.17 7.91 4.95
CA LEU A 309 -1.94 8.59 6.21
C LEU A 309 -1.53 7.55 7.27
N SER A 310 -0.45 7.81 7.97
CA SER A 310 0.15 6.95 9.00
C SER A 310 -0.07 7.52 10.40
N GLY A 311 0.92 8.22 10.94
CA GLY A 311 0.87 8.88 12.24
C GLY A 311 -0.24 9.91 12.35
N GLU A 312 -0.54 10.60 11.25
CA GLU A 312 -1.56 11.65 11.16
C GLU A 312 -2.95 11.17 11.60
N THR A 313 -3.27 9.90 11.29
CA THR A 313 -4.56 9.30 11.67
C THR A 313 -4.46 8.32 12.83
N ALA A 314 -3.28 7.72 13.07
CA ALA A 314 -3.10 6.73 14.13
C ALA A 314 -2.92 7.36 15.52
N ALA A 315 -2.15 8.43 15.62
CA ALA A 315 -1.75 9.05 16.89
C ALA A 315 -1.88 10.59 16.89
N GLY A 316 -2.21 11.19 15.73
CA GLY A 316 -2.30 12.64 15.57
C GLY A 316 -3.50 13.25 16.31
N GLU A 317 -3.40 14.54 16.60
CA GLU A 317 -4.46 15.32 17.24
C GLU A 317 -5.63 15.64 16.30
N TYR A 318 -5.41 15.51 14.97
CA TYR A 318 -6.37 15.96 13.94
C TYR A 318 -6.68 14.87 12.89
N PRO A 319 -7.07 13.63 13.28
CA PRO A 319 -7.20 12.52 12.34
C PRO A 319 -8.22 12.77 11.23
N VAL A 320 -9.40 13.30 11.55
CA VAL A 320 -10.47 13.56 10.57
C VAL A 320 -10.08 14.72 9.64
N GLU A 321 -9.47 15.78 10.18
CA GLU A 321 -9.01 16.94 9.40
C GLU A 321 -7.87 16.56 8.45
N ALA A 322 -6.98 15.63 8.83
CA ALA A 322 -5.94 15.09 7.95
C ALA A 322 -6.56 14.38 6.75
N VAL A 323 -7.58 13.54 6.95
CA VAL A 323 -8.33 12.91 5.85
C VAL A 323 -9.03 13.94 4.97
N LYS A 324 -9.69 14.95 5.55
CA LYS A 324 -10.32 16.04 4.79
C LYS A 324 -9.31 16.84 3.97
N ALA A 325 -8.14 17.15 4.54
CA ALA A 325 -7.07 17.84 3.84
C ALA A 325 -6.57 17.03 2.65
N MET A 326 -6.23 15.75 2.88
CA MET A 326 -5.81 14.81 1.86
C MET A 326 -6.83 14.71 0.73
N ALA A 327 -8.12 14.54 1.06
CA ALA A 327 -9.20 14.44 0.08
C ALA A 327 -9.33 15.70 -0.78
N ARG A 328 -9.25 16.90 -0.18
CA ARG A 328 -9.30 18.18 -0.92
C ARG A 328 -8.11 18.35 -1.86
N ILE A 329 -6.91 17.97 -1.43
CA ILE A 329 -5.71 18.05 -2.27
C ILE A 329 -5.86 17.11 -3.47
N CYS A 330 -6.28 15.85 -3.25
CA CYS A 330 -6.53 14.87 -4.31
C CYS A 330 -7.54 15.40 -5.33
N VAL A 331 -8.71 15.89 -4.89
CA VAL A 331 -9.76 16.43 -5.78
C VAL A 331 -9.22 17.62 -6.58
N GLN A 332 -8.48 18.53 -5.95
CA GLN A 332 -7.92 19.69 -6.64
C GLN A 332 -6.87 19.29 -7.68
N ALA A 333 -5.99 18.36 -7.36
CA ALA A 333 -5.00 17.85 -8.30
C ALA A 333 -5.68 17.15 -9.50
N GLU A 334 -6.66 16.30 -9.25
CA GLU A 334 -7.42 15.58 -10.28
C GLU A 334 -8.21 16.53 -11.20
N SER A 335 -8.66 17.70 -10.71
CA SER A 335 -9.37 18.70 -11.52
C SER A 335 -8.49 19.34 -12.61
N ARG A 336 -7.17 19.20 -12.51
CA ARG A 336 -6.17 19.69 -13.47
C ARG A 336 -5.75 18.61 -14.45
N SER A 337 -6.69 18.04 -15.18
CA SER A 337 -6.54 16.85 -16.05
C SER A 337 -5.33 16.85 -17.01
N LYS A 338 -4.79 18.03 -17.35
CA LYS A 338 -3.60 18.12 -18.23
C LYS A 338 -2.32 17.54 -17.62
N PHE A 339 -2.28 17.35 -16.30
CA PHE A 339 -1.14 16.74 -15.60
C PHE A 339 -1.32 15.23 -15.36
N ILE A 340 -2.54 14.70 -15.53
CA ILE A 340 -2.82 13.27 -15.47
C ILE A 340 -2.57 12.69 -16.85
N GLN A 341 -1.74 11.67 -16.93
CA GLN A 341 -1.48 10.97 -18.20
C GLN A 341 -2.78 10.40 -18.78
N LYS A 342 -2.99 10.65 -20.08
CA LYS A 342 -4.23 10.28 -20.79
C LYS A 342 -4.21 8.82 -21.23
N VAL A 343 -5.38 8.32 -21.64
CA VAL A 343 -5.58 6.98 -22.20
C VAL A 343 -4.67 6.69 -23.39
N ASP A 344 -4.30 7.72 -24.16
CA ASP A 344 -3.45 7.62 -25.36
C ASP A 344 -1.93 7.62 -25.04
N ASP A 345 -1.54 7.34 -23.79
CA ASP A 345 -0.15 7.32 -23.36
C ASP A 345 0.61 6.20 -24.10
N ALA A 346 1.73 6.56 -24.74
CA ALA A 346 2.57 5.63 -25.53
C ALA A 346 3.23 4.53 -24.68
N ASP A 347 3.10 4.60 -23.36
CA ASP A 347 3.70 3.66 -22.42
C ASP A 347 2.95 2.32 -22.31
N PHE A 348 1.75 2.20 -22.88
CA PHE A 348 0.95 0.98 -22.75
C PHE A 348 1.14 0.05 -23.95
N ASP A 349 1.83 -1.07 -23.73
CA ASP A 349 1.78 -2.20 -24.64
C ASP A 349 0.44 -2.92 -24.47
N ILE A 350 -0.37 -2.89 -25.50
CA ILE A 350 -1.64 -3.62 -25.57
C ILE A 350 -1.36 -5.02 -26.10
N THR A 351 -1.12 -5.97 -25.21
CA THR A 351 -0.65 -7.32 -25.60
C THR A 351 -1.72 -8.40 -25.46
N GLY A 352 -2.74 -8.18 -24.66
CA GLY A 352 -3.76 -9.18 -24.34
C GLY A 352 -5.17 -8.75 -24.72
N LEU A 353 -6.08 -9.72 -24.80
CA LEU A 353 -7.50 -9.47 -25.11
C LEU A 353 -8.15 -8.55 -24.08
N SER A 354 -7.89 -8.80 -22.80
CA SER A 354 -8.43 -7.97 -21.69
C SER A 354 -7.88 -6.54 -21.75
N ASP A 355 -6.62 -6.36 -22.15
CA ASP A 355 -6.00 -5.06 -22.36
C ASP A 355 -6.68 -4.29 -23.48
N ALA A 356 -6.78 -4.92 -24.65
CA ALA A 356 -7.40 -4.33 -25.84
C ALA A 356 -8.85 -3.91 -25.55
N LEU A 357 -9.60 -4.77 -24.85
CA LEU A 357 -10.99 -4.49 -24.51
C LEU A 357 -11.12 -3.32 -23.52
N SER A 358 -10.31 -3.33 -22.46
CA SER A 358 -10.31 -2.29 -21.45
C SER A 358 -9.89 -0.93 -22.03
N HIS A 359 -8.88 -0.91 -22.90
CA HIS A 359 -8.46 0.27 -23.64
C HIS A 359 -9.58 0.80 -24.54
N SER A 360 -10.16 -0.10 -25.38
CA SER A 360 -11.27 0.24 -26.27
C SER A 360 -12.49 0.78 -25.52
N ALA A 361 -12.81 0.21 -24.33
CA ALA A 361 -13.90 0.71 -23.49
C ALA A 361 -13.64 2.16 -23.02
N CYS A 362 -12.42 2.49 -22.64
CA CYS A 362 -12.05 3.86 -22.26
C CYS A 362 -12.13 4.84 -23.42
N LEU A 363 -11.63 4.44 -24.61
CA LEU A 363 -11.71 5.27 -25.82
C LEU A 363 -13.17 5.47 -26.26
N LEU A 364 -13.93 4.39 -26.33
CA LEU A 364 -15.36 4.44 -26.69
C LEU A 364 -16.14 5.36 -25.74
N ALA A 365 -15.92 5.22 -24.44
CA ALA A 365 -16.59 6.05 -23.43
C ALA A 365 -16.26 7.55 -23.61
N ARG A 366 -15.02 7.88 -23.98
CA ARG A 366 -14.61 9.25 -24.31
C ARG A 366 -15.33 9.75 -25.56
N ASP A 367 -15.35 8.96 -26.63
CA ASP A 367 -15.85 9.34 -27.95
C ASP A 367 -17.38 9.55 -27.93
N VAL A 368 -18.12 8.69 -27.22
CA VAL A 368 -19.58 8.84 -27.04
C VAL A 368 -19.96 9.78 -25.88
N LYS A 369 -18.97 10.38 -25.21
CA LYS A 369 -19.16 11.28 -24.04
C LYS A 369 -19.97 10.62 -22.91
N ALA A 370 -19.72 9.32 -22.67
CA ALA A 370 -20.38 8.58 -21.60
C ALA A 370 -20.12 9.23 -20.23
N LYS A 371 -21.07 9.10 -19.32
CA LYS A 371 -20.96 9.60 -17.94
C LYS A 371 -20.24 8.64 -17.03
N ALA A 372 -20.36 7.32 -17.29
CA ALA A 372 -19.68 6.28 -16.53
C ALA A 372 -19.29 5.11 -17.45
N ILE A 373 -18.27 4.37 -17.00
CA ILE A 373 -17.93 3.03 -17.51
C ILE A 373 -18.34 2.03 -16.43
N VAL A 374 -19.33 1.17 -16.71
CA VAL A 374 -19.72 0.10 -15.80
C VAL A 374 -18.92 -1.14 -16.15
N VAL A 375 -18.10 -1.61 -15.24
CA VAL A 375 -17.25 -2.78 -15.42
C VAL A 375 -17.83 -3.95 -14.64
N CYS A 376 -18.37 -4.92 -15.36
CA CYS A 376 -18.89 -6.17 -14.79
C CYS A 376 -17.71 -7.14 -14.57
N THR A 377 -17.39 -7.41 -13.32
CA THR A 377 -16.21 -8.20 -12.97
C THR A 377 -16.48 -9.09 -11.76
N ARG A 378 -15.97 -10.32 -11.76
CA ARG A 378 -16.12 -11.24 -10.62
C ARG A 378 -15.01 -11.01 -9.57
N THR A 379 -13.75 -10.90 -10.01
CA THR A 379 -12.57 -10.81 -9.14
C THR A 379 -11.96 -9.41 -9.09
N GLY A 380 -12.55 -8.43 -9.77
CA GLY A 380 -12.01 -7.08 -9.89
C GLY A 380 -10.94 -6.89 -10.97
N GLY A 381 -10.52 -7.95 -11.67
CA GLY A 381 -9.44 -7.89 -12.65
C GLY A 381 -9.71 -6.88 -13.77
N THR A 382 -10.86 -6.99 -14.45
CA THR A 382 -11.24 -6.06 -15.53
C THR A 382 -11.32 -4.61 -15.06
N ALA A 383 -11.84 -4.39 -13.83
CA ALA A 383 -11.90 -3.03 -13.29
C ALA A 383 -10.50 -2.44 -13.00
N LYS A 384 -9.54 -3.26 -12.56
CA LYS A 384 -8.14 -2.85 -12.45
C LYS A 384 -7.55 -2.47 -13.82
N MET A 385 -7.85 -3.25 -14.85
CA MET A 385 -7.37 -3.00 -16.22
C MET A 385 -7.97 -1.72 -16.83
N VAL A 386 -9.26 -1.43 -16.63
CA VAL A 386 -9.87 -0.15 -17.02
C VAL A 386 -9.26 1.00 -16.22
N SER A 387 -9.09 0.81 -14.90
CA SER A 387 -8.52 1.80 -13.99
C SER A 387 -7.11 2.24 -14.37
N ARG A 388 -6.26 1.34 -14.92
CA ARG A 388 -4.86 1.66 -15.28
C ARG A 388 -4.74 2.75 -16.32
N PHE A 389 -5.72 2.88 -17.21
CA PHE A 389 -5.77 3.90 -18.26
C PHE A 389 -6.17 5.29 -17.73
N ARG A 390 -6.55 5.41 -16.44
CA ARG A 390 -6.92 6.68 -15.80
C ARG A 390 -7.95 7.48 -16.61
N PRO A 391 -9.09 6.88 -17.02
CA PRO A 391 -10.10 7.61 -17.79
C PRO A 391 -10.63 8.79 -16.96
N MET A 392 -10.93 9.91 -17.64
CA MET A 392 -11.55 11.06 -16.99
C MET A 392 -12.98 10.77 -16.53
N ILE A 393 -13.59 9.74 -17.10
CA ILE A 393 -14.93 9.24 -16.81
C ILE A 393 -14.88 8.37 -15.55
N ASP A 394 -15.93 8.37 -14.73
CA ASP A 394 -15.99 7.55 -13.52
C ASP A 394 -16.20 6.07 -13.87
N ILE A 395 -15.56 5.19 -13.10
CA ILE A 395 -15.62 3.74 -13.28
C ILE A 395 -16.50 3.16 -12.17
N ILE A 396 -17.54 2.41 -12.54
CA ILE A 396 -18.36 1.67 -11.60
C ILE A 396 -17.96 0.20 -11.71
N GLY A 397 -17.34 -0.34 -10.68
CA GLY A 397 -16.94 -1.75 -10.62
C GLY A 397 -18.04 -2.62 -10.01
N MET A 398 -18.87 -3.21 -10.85
CA MET A 398 -19.98 -4.07 -10.46
C MET A 398 -19.51 -5.52 -10.29
N THR A 399 -19.79 -6.12 -9.14
CA THR A 399 -19.43 -7.51 -8.83
C THR A 399 -20.51 -8.17 -7.98
N THR A 400 -20.60 -9.51 -8.05
CA THR A 400 -21.47 -10.34 -7.21
C THR A 400 -20.75 -10.88 -5.98
N ASP A 401 -19.42 -10.67 -5.89
CA ASP A 401 -18.59 -11.14 -4.79
C ASP A 401 -18.26 -10.01 -3.80
N GLU A 402 -18.67 -10.20 -2.54
CA GLU A 402 -18.50 -9.20 -1.48
C GLU A 402 -17.03 -8.84 -1.23
N ARG A 403 -16.11 -9.79 -1.32
CA ARG A 403 -14.68 -9.52 -1.09
C ARG A 403 -14.13 -8.68 -2.23
N SER A 404 -14.44 -9.00 -3.47
CA SER A 404 -14.09 -8.19 -4.64
C SER A 404 -14.70 -6.79 -4.54
N TYR A 405 -15.94 -6.66 -4.09
CA TYR A 405 -16.59 -5.39 -3.82
C TYR A 405 -15.74 -4.53 -2.86
N ARG A 406 -15.28 -5.11 -1.74
CA ARG A 406 -14.39 -4.39 -0.82
C ARG A 406 -13.05 -4.06 -1.46
N LYS A 407 -12.39 -5.01 -2.11
CA LYS A 407 -11.06 -4.81 -2.71
C LYS A 407 -11.05 -3.76 -3.83
N LEU A 408 -12.14 -3.57 -4.54
CA LEU A 408 -12.28 -2.53 -5.56
C LEU A 408 -12.17 -1.12 -4.98
N ALA A 409 -12.44 -0.91 -3.70
CA ALA A 409 -12.30 0.39 -3.03
C ALA A 409 -10.86 0.92 -3.00
N LEU A 410 -9.84 0.08 -3.19
CA LEU A 410 -8.44 0.50 -3.34
C LEU A 410 -8.05 0.79 -4.80
N SER A 411 -8.91 0.54 -5.77
CA SER A 411 -8.61 0.77 -7.19
C SER A 411 -8.93 2.21 -7.59
N TRP A 412 -7.98 2.90 -8.25
CA TRP A 412 -8.14 4.29 -8.65
C TRP A 412 -9.39 4.50 -9.51
N GLY A 413 -10.17 5.53 -9.19
CA GLY A 413 -11.35 5.93 -9.94
C GLY A 413 -12.53 4.96 -9.88
N VAL A 414 -12.39 3.79 -9.24
CA VAL A 414 -13.44 2.79 -9.18
C VAL A 414 -14.40 3.07 -8.02
N VAL A 415 -15.69 3.13 -8.32
CA VAL A 415 -16.79 3.09 -7.37
C VAL A 415 -17.29 1.66 -7.32
N PRO A 416 -17.07 0.93 -6.23
CA PRO A 416 -17.58 -0.43 -6.11
C PRO A 416 -19.11 -0.46 -6.07
N ALA A 417 -19.70 -1.46 -6.72
CA ALA A 417 -21.12 -1.77 -6.66
C ALA A 417 -21.32 -3.27 -6.47
N LEU A 418 -22.15 -3.67 -5.50
CA LEU A 418 -22.55 -5.06 -5.30
C LEU A 418 -23.83 -5.32 -6.09
N SER A 419 -23.87 -6.45 -6.79
CA SER A 419 -24.99 -6.87 -7.62
C SER A 419 -25.44 -8.27 -7.23
N GLU A 420 -26.68 -8.62 -7.52
CA GLU A 420 -27.14 -10.00 -7.51
C GLU A 420 -26.52 -10.81 -8.66
N GLU A 421 -26.58 -12.13 -8.58
CA GLU A 421 -26.13 -13.00 -9.65
C GLU A 421 -26.99 -12.84 -10.92
N TYR A 422 -26.36 -12.91 -12.07
CA TYR A 422 -27.01 -12.77 -13.37
C TYR A 422 -26.61 -13.91 -14.31
N HIS A 423 -27.61 -14.48 -15.02
CA HIS A 423 -27.43 -15.65 -15.87
C HIS A 423 -27.64 -15.36 -17.36
N SER A 424 -27.97 -14.13 -17.74
CA SER A 424 -28.08 -13.68 -19.12
C SER A 424 -27.48 -12.30 -19.32
N VAL A 425 -27.16 -11.95 -20.56
CA VAL A 425 -26.61 -10.65 -20.94
C VAL A 425 -27.63 -9.53 -20.69
N ASP A 426 -28.91 -9.78 -20.95
CA ASP A 426 -29.96 -8.78 -20.71
C ASP A 426 -30.10 -8.42 -19.23
N VAL A 427 -30.03 -9.43 -18.36
CA VAL A 427 -30.06 -9.24 -16.90
C VAL A 427 -28.79 -8.52 -16.43
N LEU A 428 -27.61 -8.85 -17.00
CA LEU A 428 -26.37 -8.12 -16.74
C LEU A 428 -26.52 -6.64 -17.08
N PHE A 429 -27.06 -6.29 -18.25
CA PHE A 429 -27.28 -4.89 -18.64
C PHE A 429 -28.29 -4.19 -17.73
N HIS A 430 -29.35 -4.90 -17.30
CA HIS A 430 -30.29 -4.36 -16.33
C HIS A 430 -29.58 -3.97 -15.02
N PHE A 431 -28.82 -4.88 -14.43
CA PHE A 431 -28.08 -4.61 -13.19
C PHE A 431 -26.97 -3.55 -13.38
N ALA A 432 -26.30 -3.53 -14.53
CA ALA A 432 -25.32 -2.48 -14.83
C ALA A 432 -25.95 -1.08 -14.86
N LYS A 433 -27.14 -0.94 -15.45
CA LYS A 433 -27.89 0.32 -15.43
C LYS A 433 -28.36 0.67 -14.03
N GLN A 434 -28.81 -0.33 -13.25
CA GLN A 434 -29.22 -0.10 -11.86
C GLN A 434 -28.03 0.34 -11.01
N ALA A 435 -26.88 -0.33 -11.07
CA ALA A 435 -25.66 0.05 -10.36
C ALA A 435 -25.19 1.47 -10.75
N ALA A 436 -25.35 1.84 -12.01
CA ALA A 436 -25.05 3.20 -12.46
C ALA A 436 -25.97 4.24 -11.80
N LYS A 437 -27.28 3.99 -11.75
CA LYS A 437 -28.25 4.87 -11.08
C LYS A 437 -27.97 4.99 -9.57
N ASP A 438 -27.77 3.86 -8.90
CA ASP A 438 -27.57 3.79 -7.45
C ASP A 438 -26.28 4.47 -7.02
N SER A 439 -25.27 4.53 -7.92
CA SER A 439 -24.03 5.26 -7.69
C SER A 439 -24.22 6.77 -7.55
N GLY A 440 -25.32 7.33 -8.04
CA GLY A 440 -25.58 8.77 -8.11
C GLY A 440 -24.72 9.52 -9.14
N LEU A 441 -23.92 8.83 -9.94
CA LEU A 441 -23.00 9.43 -10.93
C LEU A 441 -23.68 9.72 -12.26
N VAL A 442 -24.80 9.05 -12.54
CA VAL A 442 -25.56 9.17 -13.78
C VAL A 442 -27.01 9.56 -13.52
N LYS A 443 -27.64 10.16 -14.53
CA LYS A 443 -29.05 10.55 -14.52
C LYS A 443 -29.79 9.85 -15.66
N PRO A 444 -31.13 9.71 -15.59
CA PRO A 444 -31.91 9.24 -16.74
C PRO A 444 -31.59 10.03 -18.01
N GLY A 445 -31.32 9.30 -19.10
CA GLY A 445 -30.90 9.86 -20.39
C GLY A 445 -29.39 9.97 -20.57
N ASP A 446 -28.57 9.76 -19.53
CA ASP A 446 -27.11 9.70 -19.68
C ASP A 446 -26.68 8.39 -20.38
N VAL A 447 -25.61 8.50 -21.18
CA VAL A 447 -24.96 7.36 -21.84
C VAL A 447 -23.92 6.75 -20.91
N ILE A 448 -23.91 5.41 -20.85
CA ILE A 448 -22.89 4.62 -20.16
C ILE A 448 -22.26 3.61 -21.13
N VAL A 449 -21.00 3.24 -20.86
CA VAL A 449 -20.35 2.10 -21.53
C VAL A 449 -20.27 0.95 -20.53
N ILE A 450 -20.76 -0.22 -20.93
CA ILE A 450 -20.70 -1.45 -20.13
C ILE A 450 -19.61 -2.34 -20.72
N THR A 451 -18.73 -2.87 -19.86
CA THR A 451 -17.67 -3.81 -20.29
C THR A 451 -17.50 -4.91 -19.25
N GLY A 452 -17.03 -6.07 -19.69
CA GLY A 452 -16.78 -7.22 -18.82
C GLY A 452 -16.80 -8.56 -19.53
N GLY A 453 -16.99 -9.64 -18.76
CA GLY A 453 -17.24 -10.97 -19.30
C GLY A 453 -18.73 -11.27 -19.41
N THR A 454 -19.13 -12.07 -20.39
CA THR A 454 -20.49 -12.59 -20.48
C THR A 454 -20.78 -13.59 -19.36
N PRO A 455 -22.03 -13.74 -18.88
CA PRO A 455 -22.39 -14.59 -17.75
C PRO A 455 -21.92 -16.06 -17.86
N ASN A 456 -21.93 -16.61 -19.06
CA ASN A 456 -21.52 -17.99 -19.33
C ASN A 456 -20.03 -18.14 -19.66
N GLY A 457 -19.23 -17.06 -19.53
CA GLY A 457 -17.81 -17.07 -19.81
C GLY A 457 -16.96 -17.61 -18.65
N LYS A 458 -15.71 -18.04 -18.96
CA LYS A 458 -14.72 -18.34 -17.92
C LYS A 458 -14.32 -17.07 -17.21
N SER A 459 -14.18 -17.13 -15.88
CA SER A 459 -13.62 -16.03 -15.07
C SER A 459 -12.29 -15.56 -15.67
N GLY A 460 -12.10 -14.24 -15.78
CA GLY A 460 -10.90 -13.64 -16.35
C GLY A 460 -10.98 -13.31 -17.85
N ASN A 461 -12.01 -13.73 -18.56
CA ASN A 461 -12.22 -13.42 -19.98
C ASN A 461 -13.20 -12.26 -20.16
N SER A 462 -12.68 -11.04 -20.28
CA SER A 462 -13.49 -9.90 -20.75
C SER A 462 -13.70 -10.06 -22.27
N ASN A 463 -14.96 -10.02 -22.71
CA ASN A 463 -15.32 -10.22 -24.12
C ASN A 463 -16.52 -9.39 -24.58
N LEU A 464 -16.93 -8.40 -23.77
CA LEU A 464 -18.13 -7.60 -23.97
C LEU A 464 -17.81 -6.11 -23.86
N ILE A 465 -18.27 -5.32 -24.84
CA ILE A 465 -18.45 -3.87 -24.73
C ILE A 465 -19.84 -3.55 -25.29
N ASN A 466 -20.60 -2.75 -24.55
CA ASN A 466 -21.92 -2.27 -24.99
C ASN A 466 -22.13 -0.81 -24.59
N ILE A 467 -22.98 -0.09 -25.30
CA ILE A 467 -23.41 1.28 -25.00
C ILE A 467 -24.89 1.21 -24.63
N GLU A 468 -25.22 1.80 -23.49
CA GLU A 468 -26.59 1.89 -23.01
C GLU A 468 -26.96 3.33 -22.62
N THR A 469 -28.24 3.63 -22.74
CA THR A 469 -28.84 4.84 -22.14
C THR A 469 -29.55 4.44 -20.85
N VAL A 470 -29.32 5.22 -19.79
CA VAL A 470 -29.83 4.93 -18.44
C VAL A 470 -31.25 5.40 -18.26
#